data_c5a621faf76db66fe501f21bcb0e7ddb
#
_entry.id   c5a621faf76db66fe501f21bcb0e7ddb
#
_cell.length_a   1.000
_cell.length_b   1.000
_cell.length_c   1.000
_cell.angle_alpha   90.00
_cell.angle_beta   90.00
_cell.angle_gamma   90.00
#
_symmetry.space_group_name_H-M   'P 1'
#
loop_
_entity.id
_entity.type
_entity.pdbx_description
1 polymer ?
#
loop_
_entity_poly.entity_id
_entity_poly.type
_entity_poly.pdbx_seq_one_letter_code
_entity_poly.pdbx_strand_id
1 'polypeptide(L)'
;MNNHNNAAQPAPGLSRLLILILAMATGLSVASIYYAQPILPLIGSDLHLSVDGMGLIPTLTQAGYALGILFLLPLGDRHDRRTLILVKCLALAVMLALYSLSGGLHSLLVLSLLVGMMATMAQDIVPAAAILSPAGQQGKIVGTVMTGLLLGILLSRSVSGVISAAFGWRVMYQLAAASIALIGLVLWRVLPRFETHAMLSYPALLHSMGGLWKRYPTLRGAAMAQGFLSIGFSAFWSMLAVMLADKFHMGSAVAGAFGLAGAAGALAAPLSGALSDRFGPARVTQLGSLLVMVSFAAMFALPLLSPSMQLVLIAVAAVGFDLGLQSSLVAHQTLVYSLEPKARGRLNALLFTGVFVGMALGSLLGSKAWALGGWPAVVALATLAGGVALVIRLTQKARPTEIAAQQAAQ
;
A
#
# COMPACT_ATOMS: atom_id res chain seq x y z
N MET A 1 -50.53 -30.70 -15.67
CA MET A 1 -49.68 -30.40 -14.50
C MET A 1 -48.24 -30.69 -14.90
N ASN A 2 -47.56 -29.72 -15.46
CA ASN A 2 -46.12 -29.84 -15.77
C ASN A 2 -45.40 -28.76 -14.98
N ASN A 3 -44.85 -29.14 -13.82
CA ASN A 3 -43.90 -28.36 -13.06
C ASN A 3 -42.55 -28.40 -13.79
N HIS A 4 -42.26 -27.40 -14.57
CA HIS A 4 -40.87 -27.13 -14.99
C HIS A 4 -40.10 -26.59 -13.78
N ASN A 5 -39.38 -27.46 -13.12
CA ASN A 5 -38.26 -27.12 -12.25
C ASN A 5 -37.19 -26.38 -13.08
N ASN A 6 -37.28 -25.07 -13.17
CA ASN A 6 -36.16 -24.24 -13.57
C ASN A 6 -35.15 -24.25 -12.39
N ALA A 7 -34.37 -25.33 -12.31
CA ALA A 7 -33.13 -25.31 -11.54
C ALA A 7 -32.22 -24.27 -12.22
N ALA A 8 -32.07 -23.11 -11.58
CA ALA A 8 -31.13 -22.09 -12.00
C ALA A 8 -29.75 -22.76 -12.19
N GLN A 9 -29.28 -22.81 -13.43
CA GLN A 9 -27.93 -23.28 -13.72
C GLN A 9 -26.96 -22.49 -12.87
N PRO A 10 -26.03 -23.12 -12.13
CA PRO A 10 -25.02 -22.41 -11.37
C PRO A 10 -24.24 -21.54 -12.38
N ALA A 11 -24.15 -20.25 -12.09
CA ALA A 11 -23.36 -19.31 -12.88
C ALA A 11 -21.97 -19.90 -13.10
N PRO A 12 -21.43 -19.87 -14.35
CA PRO A 12 -20.13 -20.44 -14.65
C PRO A 12 -19.09 -19.81 -13.70
N GLY A 13 -18.45 -20.67 -12.91
CA GLY A 13 -17.44 -20.21 -11.94
C GLY A 13 -16.37 -19.39 -12.64
N LEU A 14 -15.85 -18.37 -11.97
CA LEU A 14 -14.72 -17.57 -12.46
C LEU A 14 -13.62 -18.49 -12.97
N SER A 15 -13.17 -18.28 -14.21
CA SER A 15 -12.09 -19.06 -14.75
C SER A 15 -10.80 -18.80 -13.96
N ARG A 16 -9.99 -19.82 -13.73
CA ARG A 16 -8.68 -19.68 -13.07
C ARG A 16 -7.82 -18.61 -13.76
N LEU A 17 -7.93 -18.51 -15.07
CA LEU A 17 -7.22 -17.51 -15.87
C LEU A 17 -7.66 -16.09 -15.51
N LEU A 18 -8.95 -15.83 -15.36
CA LEU A 18 -9.44 -14.50 -14.97
C LEU A 18 -8.96 -14.11 -13.56
N ILE A 19 -8.95 -15.06 -12.62
CA ILE A 19 -8.42 -14.81 -11.26
C ILE A 19 -6.94 -14.42 -11.32
N LEU A 20 -6.13 -15.12 -12.11
CA LEU A 20 -4.70 -14.80 -12.30
C LEU A 20 -4.50 -13.43 -12.98
N ILE A 21 -5.32 -13.10 -13.98
CA ILE A 21 -5.28 -11.78 -14.64
C ILE A 21 -5.60 -10.67 -13.64
N LEU A 22 -6.62 -10.84 -12.80
CA LEU A 22 -6.97 -9.86 -11.74
C LEU A 22 -5.84 -9.74 -10.71
N ALA A 23 -5.22 -10.84 -10.31
CA ALA A 23 -4.08 -10.84 -9.39
C ALA A 23 -2.87 -10.11 -9.99
N MET A 24 -2.54 -10.38 -11.26
CA MET A 24 -1.46 -9.68 -11.97
C MET A 24 -1.76 -8.19 -12.15
N ALA A 25 -2.98 -7.83 -12.54
CA ALA A 25 -3.39 -6.44 -12.72
C ALA A 25 -3.28 -5.65 -11.40
N THR A 26 -3.71 -6.27 -10.30
CA THR A 26 -3.60 -5.69 -8.95
C THR A 26 -2.13 -5.50 -8.56
N GLY A 27 -1.31 -6.52 -8.78
CA GLY A 27 0.13 -6.49 -8.46
C GLY A 27 0.88 -5.44 -9.28
N LEU A 28 0.71 -5.39 -10.60
CA LEU A 28 1.34 -4.41 -11.48
C LEU A 28 0.91 -2.98 -11.16
N SER A 29 -0.36 -2.78 -10.83
CA SER A 29 -0.89 -1.48 -10.45
C SER A 29 -0.23 -0.97 -9.17
N VAL A 30 -0.26 -1.75 -8.10
CA VAL A 30 0.32 -1.34 -6.82
C VAL A 30 1.85 -1.24 -6.87
N ALA A 31 2.51 -2.06 -7.70
CA ALA A 31 3.96 -2.00 -7.89
C ALA A 31 4.43 -0.63 -8.37
N SER A 32 3.61 0.06 -9.19
CA SER A 32 3.97 1.35 -9.79
C SER A 32 4.23 2.46 -8.77
N ILE A 33 3.67 2.38 -7.56
CA ILE A 33 3.90 3.38 -6.50
C ILE A 33 5.21 3.16 -5.74
N TYR A 34 5.91 2.03 -5.95
CA TYR A 34 7.15 1.68 -5.26
C TYR A 34 8.38 1.68 -6.17
N TYR A 35 8.22 1.75 -7.50
CA TYR A 35 9.35 1.68 -8.45
C TYR A 35 10.42 2.74 -8.21
N ALA A 36 10.04 3.95 -7.83
CA ALA A 36 10.99 5.05 -7.63
C ALA A 36 11.96 4.79 -6.46
N GLN A 37 11.55 4.12 -5.39
CA GLN A 37 12.31 4.03 -4.14
C GLN A 37 13.76 3.51 -4.31
N PRO A 38 14.02 2.35 -4.96
CA PRO A 38 15.40 1.86 -5.10
C PRO A 38 16.24 2.61 -6.12
N ILE A 39 15.62 3.45 -6.96
CA ILE A 39 16.27 4.13 -8.08
C ILE A 39 16.34 5.65 -7.92
N LEU A 40 15.97 6.19 -6.75
CA LEU A 40 16.05 7.62 -6.47
C LEU A 40 17.45 8.23 -6.76
N PRO A 41 18.57 7.58 -6.37
CA PRO A 41 19.90 8.09 -6.72
C PRO A 41 20.15 8.16 -8.22
N LEU A 42 19.64 7.20 -9.02
CA LEU A 42 19.77 7.22 -10.47
C LEU A 42 18.99 8.37 -11.11
N ILE A 43 17.74 8.58 -10.66
CA ILE A 43 16.93 9.72 -11.10
C ILE A 43 17.60 11.04 -10.67
N GLY A 44 18.07 11.09 -9.42
CA GLY A 44 18.75 12.26 -8.88
C GLY A 44 20.01 12.65 -9.63
N SER A 45 20.86 11.69 -9.99
CA SER A 45 22.08 11.93 -10.75
C SER A 45 21.80 12.37 -12.19
N ASP A 46 20.81 11.74 -12.85
CA ASP A 46 20.46 12.04 -14.24
C ASP A 46 19.80 13.43 -14.41
N LEU A 47 19.01 13.85 -13.44
CA LEU A 47 18.28 15.13 -13.47
C LEU A 47 18.85 16.20 -12.53
N HIS A 48 20.03 15.96 -11.95
CA HIS A 48 20.73 16.86 -11.03
C HIS A 48 19.84 17.33 -9.85
N LEU A 49 19.12 16.39 -9.22
CA LEU A 49 18.19 16.69 -8.12
C LEU A 49 18.91 16.66 -6.77
N SER A 50 18.52 17.57 -5.89
CA SER A 50 18.87 17.49 -4.46
C SER A 50 18.16 16.30 -3.77
N VAL A 51 18.64 15.89 -2.59
CA VAL A 51 18.00 14.82 -1.80
C VAL A 51 16.56 15.18 -1.46
N ASP A 52 16.29 16.45 -1.12
CA ASP A 52 14.91 16.91 -0.89
C ASP A 52 14.03 16.75 -2.14
N GLY A 53 14.55 17.10 -3.32
CA GLY A 53 13.86 16.91 -4.59
C GLY A 53 13.57 15.45 -4.87
N MET A 54 14.52 14.54 -4.61
CA MET A 54 14.33 13.09 -4.73
C MET A 54 13.24 12.59 -3.78
N GLY A 55 13.21 13.06 -2.52
CA GLY A 55 12.21 12.67 -1.52
C GLY A 55 10.79 13.10 -1.88
N LEU A 56 10.61 14.18 -2.65
CA LEU A 56 9.28 14.62 -3.11
C LEU A 56 8.64 13.65 -4.11
N ILE A 57 9.43 12.87 -4.85
CA ILE A 57 8.92 11.90 -5.83
C ILE A 57 8.02 10.86 -5.16
N PRO A 58 8.49 10.02 -4.21
CA PRO A 58 7.62 9.08 -3.51
C PRO A 58 6.59 9.81 -2.62
N THR A 59 6.87 11.01 -2.11
CA THR A 59 5.90 11.81 -1.37
C THR A 59 4.64 12.06 -2.19
N LEU A 60 4.78 12.58 -3.41
CA LEU A 60 3.63 12.88 -4.26
C LEU A 60 2.97 11.62 -4.82
N THR A 61 3.73 10.56 -5.11
CA THR A 61 3.14 9.28 -5.51
C THR A 61 2.20 8.74 -4.43
N GLN A 62 2.62 8.78 -3.19
CA GLN A 62 1.82 8.28 -2.06
C GLN A 62 0.70 9.22 -1.66
N ALA A 63 0.90 10.53 -1.75
CA ALA A 63 -0.16 11.52 -1.60
C ALA A 63 -1.23 11.34 -2.69
N GLY A 64 -0.83 11.12 -3.94
CA GLY A 64 -1.73 10.79 -5.03
C GLY A 64 -2.55 9.54 -4.76
N TYR A 65 -1.92 8.50 -4.24
CA TYR A 65 -2.63 7.26 -3.88
C TYR A 65 -3.64 7.49 -2.74
N ALA A 66 -3.28 8.28 -1.71
CA ALA A 66 -4.21 8.68 -0.64
C ALA A 66 -5.42 9.44 -1.19
N LEU A 67 -5.18 10.42 -2.08
CA LEU A 67 -6.26 11.18 -2.76
C LEU A 67 -7.12 10.27 -3.65
N GLY A 68 -6.49 9.33 -4.35
CA GLY A 68 -7.19 8.35 -5.18
C GLY A 68 -8.10 7.42 -4.36
N ILE A 69 -7.65 6.95 -3.20
CA ILE A 69 -8.49 6.17 -2.27
C ILE A 69 -9.65 7.02 -1.74
N LEU A 70 -9.38 8.26 -1.34
CA LEU A 70 -10.39 9.12 -0.74
C LEU A 70 -11.47 9.56 -1.73
N PHE A 71 -11.05 9.91 -2.96
CA PHE A 71 -11.94 10.51 -3.94
C PHE A 71 -12.32 9.59 -5.11
N LEU A 72 -11.44 8.72 -5.59
CA LEU A 72 -11.75 7.89 -6.76
C LEU A 72 -12.35 6.54 -6.41
N LEU A 73 -12.00 5.96 -5.25
CA LEU A 73 -12.53 4.65 -4.84
C LEU A 73 -14.06 4.67 -4.62
N PRO A 74 -14.67 5.71 -4.00
CA PRO A 74 -16.12 5.78 -3.84
C PRO A 74 -16.91 5.84 -5.16
N LEU A 75 -16.27 6.21 -6.27
CA LEU A 75 -16.90 6.17 -7.60
C LEU A 75 -17.30 4.75 -8.01
N GLY A 76 -16.58 3.72 -7.50
CA GLY A 76 -16.89 2.31 -7.75
C GLY A 76 -18.23 1.83 -7.18
N ASP A 77 -18.85 2.60 -6.28
CA ASP A 77 -20.19 2.32 -5.77
C ASP A 77 -21.29 2.93 -6.67
N ARG A 78 -20.92 3.79 -7.62
CA ARG A 78 -21.84 4.51 -8.49
C ARG A 78 -21.74 4.20 -9.97
N HIS A 79 -20.55 3.82 -10.42
CA HIS A 79 -20.26 3.58 -11.83
C HIS A 79 -19.84 2.12 -12.03
N ASP A 80 -20.02 1.64 -13.25
CA ASP A 80 -19.54 0.32 -13.62
C ASP A 80 -18.04 0.17 -13.30
N ARG A 81 -17.72 -0.74 -12.38
CA ARG A 81 -16.35 -1.00 -11.94
C ARG A 81 -15.42 -1.36 -13.08
N ARG A 82 -15.93 -2.07 -14.11
CA ARG A 82 -15.15 -2.36 -15.32
C ARG A 82 -14.67 -1.08 -15.97
N THR A 83 -15.57 -0.13 -16.20
CA THR A 83 -15.24 1.17 -16.83
C THR A 83 -14.22 1.93 -15.99
N LEU A 84 -14.38 1.98 -14.67
CA LEU A 84 -13.42 2.65 -13.78
C LEU A 84 -12.04 1.99 -13.81
N ILE A 85 -11.98 0.67 -13.75
CA ILE A 85 -10.72 -0.09 -13.82
C ILE A 85 -10.01 0.20 -15.15
N LEU A 86 -10.73 0.14 -16.27
CA LEU A 86 -10.15 0.35 -17.60
C LEU A 86 -9.67 1.80 -17.80
N VAL A 87 -10.44 2.78 -17.36
CA VAL A 87 -10.04 4.20 -17.44
C VAL A 87 -8.79 4.46 -16.59
N LYS A 88 -8.76 3.98 -15.35
CA LYS A 88 -7.58 4.10 -14.48
C LYS A 88 -6.37 3.36 -15.08
N CYS A 89 -6.57 2.18 -15.66
CA CYS A 89 -5.53 1.40 -16.30
C CYS A 89 -4.91 2.16 -17.49
N LEU A 90 -5.74 2.69 -18.38
CA LEU A 90 -5.27 3.49 -19.51
C LEU A 90 -4.54 4.75 -19.03
N ALA A 91 -5.12 5.48 -18.10
CA ALA A 91 -4.50 6.67 -17.53
C ALA A 91 -3.16 6.35 -16.85
N LEU A 92 -3.08 5.25 -16.07
CA LEU A 92 -1.83 4.82 -15.44
C LEU A 92 -0.76 4.49 -16.48
N ALA A 93 -1.11 3.75 -17.54
CA ALA A 93 -0.17 3.42 -18.61
C ALA A 93 0.38 4.70 -19.30
N VAL A 94 -0.50 5.65 -19.61
CA VAL A 94 -0.11 6.94 -20.21
C VAL A 94 0.78 7.74 -19.24
N MET A 95 0.41 7.83 -17.95
CA MET A 95 1.23 8.58 -16.97
C MET A 95 2.59 7.94 -16.78
N LEU A 96 2.72 6.62 -16.75
CA LEU A 96 4.01 5.91 -16.66
C LEU A 96 4.86 6.13 -17.93
N ALA A 97 4.25 6.14 -19.12
CA ALA A 97 4.95 6.45 -20.36
C ALA A 97 5.48 7.90 -20.35
N LEU A 98 4.64 8.86 -19.96
CA LEU A 98 5.06 10.27 -19.83
C LEU A 98 6.14 10.45 -18.75
N TYR A 99 6.06 9.66 -17.65
CA TYR A 99 7.05 9.67 -16.58
C TYR A 99 8.46 9.33 -17.15
N SER A 100 8.54 8.33 -18.03
CA SER A 100 9.81 7.95 -18.67
C SER A 100 10.41 9.05 -19.56
N LEU A 101 9.59 9.98 -20.03
CA LEU A 101 10.01 11.10 -20.89
C LEU A 101 10.32 12.38 -20.10
N SER A 102 10.17 12.36 -18.79
CA SER A 102 10.38 13.53 -17.94
C SER A 102 11.81 14.02 -17.98
N GLY A 103 12.00 15.32 -18.21
CA GLY A 103 13.29 16.00 -18.26
C GLY A 103 13.59 16.88 -17.03
N GLY A 104 12.74 16.87 -15.99
CA GLY A 104 12.97 17.70 -14.81
C GLY A 104 12.04 17.38 -13.65
N LEU A 105 12.34 17.96 -12.47
CA LEU A 105 11.64 17.68 -11.23
C LEU A 105 10.13 17.97 -11.31
N HIS A 106 9.72 19.13 -11.86
CA HIS A 106 8.31 19.52 -11.88
C HIS A 106 7.43 18.52 -12.64
N SER A 107 7.88 18.06 -13.82
CA SER A 107 7.14 17.05 -14.58
C SER A 107 7.06 15.72 -13.80
N LEU A 108 8.16 15.29 -13.17
CA LEU A 108 8.17 14.10 -12.33
C LEU A 108 7.19 14.20 -11.17
N LEU A 109 7.13 15.35 -10.49
CA LEU A 109 6.24 15.54 -9.33
C LEU A 109 4.77 15.46 -9.72
N VAL A 110 4.38 16.15 -10.80
CA VAL A 110 3.00 16.10 -11.31
C VAL A 110 2.64 14.66 -11.71
N LEU A 111 3.52 14.00 -12.46
CA LEU A 111 3.29 12.63 -12.92
C LEU A 111 3.31 11.63 -11.76
N SER A 112 4.15 11.83 -10.73
CA SER A 112 4.13 11.01 -9.50
C SER A 112 2.77 11.06 -8.80
N LEU A 113 2.20 12.26 -8.64
CA LEU A 113 0.87 12.43 -8.05
C LEU A 113 -0.20 11.68 -8.88
N LEU A 114 -0.18 11.85 -10.20
CA LEU A 114 -1.15 11.22 -11.09
C LEU A 114 -0.98 9.70 -11.16
N VAL A 115 0.26 9.19 -11.21
CA VAL A 115 0.56 7.75 -11.12
C VAL A 115 0.00 7.18 -9.82
N GLY A 116 0.23 7.85 -8.69
CA GLY A 116 -0.34 7.45 -7.41
C GLY A 116 -1.86 7.37 -7.44
N MET A 117 -2.53 8.40 -7.94
CA MET A 117 -4.00 8.43 -8.04
C MET A 117 -4.54 7.28 -8.91
N MET A 118 -3.96 7.03 -10.07
CA MET A 118 -4.44 6.00 -11.00
C MET A 118 -4.09 4.59 -10.54
N ALA A 119 -2.99 4.40 -9.81
CA ALA A 119 -2.60 3.10 -9.24
C ALA A 119 -3.61 2.57 -8.21
N THR A 120 -4.54 3.39 -7.73
CA THR A 120 -5.69 2.94 -6.92
C THR A 120 -6.62 1.98 -7.66
N MET A 121 -6.41 1.72 -8.94
CA MET A 121 -7.06 0.64 -9.70
C MET A 121 -6.98 -0.70 -8.96
N ALA A 122 -5.89 -0.98 -8.27
CA ALA A 122 -5.75 -2.18 -7.43
C ALA A 122 -6.87 -2.32 -6.40
N GLN A 123 -7.31 -1.20 -5.82
CA GLN A 123 -8.38 -1.16 -4.81
C GLN A 123 -9.78 -1.34 -5.42
N ASP A 124 -9.96 -1.11 -6.72
CA ASP A 124 -11.21 -1.40 -7.44
C ASP A 124 -11.30 -2.87 -7.85
N ILE A 125 -10.15 -3.50 -8.19
CA ILE A 125 -10.09 -4.90 -8.65
C ILE A 125 -10.43 -5.87 -7.50
N VAL A 126 -10.00 -5.60 -6.27
CA VAL A 126 -10.26 -6.51 -5.13
C VAL A 126 -11.76 -6.66 -4.86
N PRO A 127 -12.57 -5.60 -4.75
CA PRO A 127 -14.03 -5.74 -4.63
C PRO A 127 -14.68 -6.33 -5.89
N ALA A 128 -14.16 -6.02 -7.09
CA ALA A 128 -14.65 -6.61 -8.34
C ALA A 128 -14.49 -8.14 -8.32
N ALA A 129 -13.34 -8.64 -7.89
CA ALA A 129 -13.09 -10.07 -7.72
C ALA A 129 -14.05 -10.69 -6.70
N ALA A 130 -14.34 -9.99 -5.61
CA ALA A 130 -15.30 -10.43 -4.60
C ALA A 130 -16.72 -10.58 -5.16
N ILE A 131 -17.18 -9.60 -5.95
CA ILE A 131 -18.52 -9.61 -6.59
C ILE A 131 -18.65 -10.75 -7.61
N LEU A 132 -17.60 -11.00 -8.39
CA LEU A 132 -17.58 -12.06 -9.41
C LEU A 132 -17.44 -13.46 -8.82
N SER A 133 -17.12 -13.58 -7.53
CA SER A 133 -16.86 -14.87 -6.88
C SER A 133 -18.14 -15.66 -6.63
N PRO A 134 -18.17 -16.98 -6.96
CA PRO A 134 -19.26 -17.85 -6.57
C PRO A 134 -19.43 -17.92 -5.04
N ALA A 135 -20.66 -18.21 -4.61
CA ALA A 135 -20.95 -18.42 -3.19
C ALA A 135 -20.02 -19.48 -2.59
N GLY A 136 -19.42 -19.17 -1.42
CA GLY A 136 -18.50 -20.07 -0.72
C GLY A 136 -17.04 -20.05 -1.23
N GLN A 137 -16.72 -19.39 -2.36
CA GLN A 137 -15.36 -19.30 -2.88
C GLN A 137 -14.74 -17.89 -2.79
N GLN A 138 -15.50 -16.91 -2.31
CA GLN A 138 -15.10 -15.51 -2.26
C GLN A 138 -13.77 -15.29 -1.53
N GLY A 139 -13.60 -15.90 -0.35
CA GLY A 139 -12.36 -15.78 0.43
C GLY A 139 -11.13 -16.29 -0.31
N LYS A 140 -11.24 -17.43 -1.02
CA LYS A 140 -10.15 -18.01 -1.80
C LYS A 140 -9.76 -17.13 -2.99
N ILE A 141 -10.75 -16.62 -3.72
CA ILE A 141 -10.51 -15.80 -4.92
C ILE A 141 -9.92 -14.45 -4.53
N VAL A 142 -10.52 -13.75 -3.54
CA VAL A 142 -9.98 -12.49 -3.02
C VAL A 142 -8.58 -12.69 -2.44
N GLY A 143 -8.35 -13.79 -1.71
CA GLY A 143 -7.02 -14.16 -1.21
C GLY A 143 -5.98 -14.29 -2.31
N THR A 144 -6.33 -14.91 -3.45
CA THR A 144 -5.42 -15.02 -4.61
C THR A 144 -5.11 -13.64 -5.21
N VAL A 145 -6.10 -12.76 -5.35
CA VAL A 145 -5.89 -11.39 -5.86
C VAL A 145 -5.03 -10.58 -4.89
N MET A 146 -5.26 -10.71 -3.58
CA MET A 146 -4.42 -10.07 -2.55
C MET A 146 -2.99 -10.61 -2.53
N THR A 147 -2.78 -11.89 -2.82
CA THR A 147 -1.43 -12.44 -3.02
C THR A 147 -0.74 -11.75 -4.19
N GLY A 148 -1.44 -11.52 -5.31
CA GLY A 148 -0.92 -10.73 -6.43
C GLY A 148 -0.53 -9.31 -6.01
N LEU A 149 -1.35 -8.63 -5.20
CA LEU A 149 -1.05 -7.32 -4.64
C LEU A 149 0.24 -7.34 -3.82
N LEU A 150 0.36 -8.29 -2.89
CA LEU A 150 1.53 -8.41 -2.01
C LEU A 150 2.80 -8.74 -2.79
N LEU A 151 2.73 -9.63 -3.77
CA LEU A 151 3.84 -9.92 -4.67
C LEU A 151 4.23 -8.69 -5.50
N GLY A 152 3.27 -7.89 -5.94
CA GLY A 152 3.52 -6.62 -6.62
C GLY A 152 4.33 -5.65 -5.74
N ILE A 153 3.95 -5.46 -4.48
CA ILE A 153 4.68 -4.63 -3.52
C ILE A 153 6.10 -5.17 -3.31
N LEU A 154 6.21 -6.48 -3.07
CA LEU A 154 7.47 -7.14 -2.77
C LEU A 154 8.46 -7.05 -3.93
N LEU A 155 8.02 -7.48 -5.11
CA LEU A 155 8.90 -7.60 -6.28
C LEU A 155 9.18 -6.25 -6.95
N SER A 156 8.32 -5.24 -6.74
CA SER A 156 8.46 -3.93 -7.40
C SER A 156 9.84 -3.32 -7.21
N ARG A 157 10.36 -3.34 -5.99
CA ARG A 157 11.67 -2.75 -5.68
C ARG A 157 12.81 -3.54 -6.32
N SER A 158 12.77 -4.88 -6.23
CA SER A 158 13.82 -5.73 -6.81
C SER A 158 13.84 -5.62 -8.32
N VAL A 159 12.68 -5.71 -8.98
CA VAL A 159 12.54 -5.59 -10.43
C VAL A 159 12.99 -4.20 -10.91
N SER A 160 12.51 -3.15 -10.25
CA SER A 160 12.89 -1.77 -10.59
C SER A 160 14.40 -1.54 -10.41
N GLY A 161 14.96 -2.01 -9.30
CA GLY A 161 16.40 -1.87 -9.03
C GLY A 161 17.27 -2.56 -10.07
N VAL A 162 16.97 -3.81 -10.43
CA VAL A 162 17.73 -4.60 -11.41
C VAL A 162 17.59 -4.03 -12.83
N ILE A 163 16.37 -3.77 -13.28
CA ILE A 163 16.14 -3.23 -14.63
C ILE A 163 16.81 -1.85 -14.79
N SER A 164 16.67 -0.99 -13.78
CA SER A 164 17.24 0.33 -13.84
C SER A 164 18.78 0.35 -13.77
N ALA A 165 19.38 -0.61 -13.06
CA ALA A 165 20.84 -0.78 -13.06
C ALA A 165 21.38 -1.19 -14.43
N ALA A 166 20.64 -2.03 -15.18
CA ALA A 166 21.06 -2.57 -16.46
C ALA A 166 20.73 -1.64 -17.64
N PHE A 167 19.57 -1.00 -17.63
CA PHE A 167 18.99 -0.29 -18.79
C PHE A 167 18.61 1.17 -18.51
N GLY A 168 18.78 1.63 -17.28
CA GLY A 168 18.39 2.97 -16.85
C GLY A 168 16.91 3.05 -16.39
N TRP A 169 16.62 4.09 -15.58
CA TRP A 169 15.32 4.26 -14.94
C TRP A 169 14.18 4.54 -15.93
N ARG A 170 14.47 5.18 -17.07
CA ARG A 170 13.47 5.46 -18.10
C ARG A 170 12.93 4.19 -18.72
N VAL A 171 13.78 3.20 -19.01
CA VAL A 171 13.39 1.89 -19.54
C VAL A 171 12.50 1.15 -18.56
N MET A 172 12.79 1.24 -17.25
CA MET A 172 11.91 0.65 -16.23
C MET A 172 10.47 1.19 -16.33
N TYR A 173 10.29 2.51 -16.45
CA TYR A 173 8.97 3.12 -16.58
C TYR A 173 8.29 2.82 -17.92
N GLN A 174 9.05 2.68 -19.02
CA GLN A 174 8.51 2.23 -20.31
C GLN A 174 7.98 0.80 -20.23
N LEU A 175 8.73 -0.11 -19.60
CA LEU A 175 8.28 -1.49 -19.39
C LEU A 175 7.07 -1.55 -18.45
N ALA A 176 7.03 -0.72 -17.43
CA ALA A 176 5.86 -0.59 -16.55
C ALA A 176 4.64 -0.10 -17.34
N ALA A 177 4.77 0.93 -18.17
CA ALA A 177 3.70 1.43 -19.01
C ALA A 177 3.18 0.36 -19.98
N ALA A 178 4.09 -0.35 -20.65
CA ALA A 178 3.76 -1.42 -21.58
C ALA A 178 3.03 -2.58 -20.87
N SER A 179 3.48 -2.97 -19.67
CA SER A 179 2.84 -4.05 -18.89
C SER A 179 1.44 -3.67 -18.42
N ILE A 180 1.23 -2.41 -17.98
CA ILE A 180 -0.10 -1.90 -17.60
C ILE A 180 -1.00 -1.79 -18.85
N ALA A 181 -0.49 -1.31 -19.98
CA ALA A 181 -1.27 -1.25 -21.23
C ALA A 181 -1.70 -2.66 -21.69
N LEU A 182 -0.79 -3.63 -21.63
CA LEU A 182 -1.06 -5.02 -22.02
C LEU A 182 -2.13 -5.66 -21.12
N ILE A 183 -1.96 -5.55 -19.79
CA ILE A 183 -2.95 -6.10 -18.86
C ILE A 183 -4.31 -5.38 -18.99
N GLY A 184 -4.32 -4.08 -19.30
CA GLY A 184 -5.53 -3.30 -19.57
C GLY A 184 -6.26 -3.81 -20.81
N LEU A 185 -5.54 -4.13 -21.90
CA LEU A 185 -6.10 -4.72 -23.11
C LEU A 185 -6.72 -6.08 -22.82
N VAL A 186 -6.06 -6.91 -22.01
CA VAL A 186 -6.60 -8.21 -21.59
C VAL A 186 -7.85 -8.01 -20.73
N LEU A 187 -7.82 -7.13 -19.74
CA LEU A 187 -8.98 -6.82 -18.89
C LEU A 187 -10.17 -6.31 -19.72
N TRP A 188 -9.91 -5.47 -20.72
CA TRP A 188 -10.96 -4.99 -21.63
C TRP A 188 -11.69 -6.14 -22.34
N ARG A 189 -10.99 -7.24 -22.66
CA ARG A 189 -11.58 -8.41 -23.33
C ARG A 189 -12.30 -9.35 -22.37
N VAL A 190 -11.79 -9.52 -21.13
CA VAL A 190 -12.23 -10.59 -20.24
C VAL A 190 -13.07 -10.13 -19.05
N LEU A 191 -12.99 -8.84 -18.66
CA LEU A 191 -13.72 -8.34 -17.50
C LEU A 191 -15.17 -8.06 -17.87
N PRO A 192 -16.17 -8.67 -17.21
CA PRO A 192 -17.58 -8.39 -17.46
C PRO A 192 -17.99 -7.01 -16.95
N ARG A 193 -19.14 -6.52 -17.40
CA ARG A 193 -19.76 -5.33 -16.85
C ARG A 193 -20.36 -5.63 -15.47
N PHE A 194 -20.34 -4.63 -14.59
CA PHE A 194 -20.92 -4.74 -13.27
C PHE A 194 -22.21 -3.92 -13.22
N GLU A 195 -23.26 -4.52 -12.65
CA GLU A 195 -24.50 -3.77 -12.37
C GLU A 195 -24.23 -2.72 -11.29
N THR A 196 -24.72 -1.53 -11.51
CA THR A 196 -24.59 -0.40 -10.59
C THR A 196 -25.90 -0.16 -9.86
N HIS A 197 -25.87 -0.27 -8.54
CA HIS A 197 -27.03 0.04 -7.69
C HIS A 197 -26.71 1.30 -6.89
N ALA A 198 -26.68 2.44 -7.58
CA ALA A 198 -26.34 3.74 -6.98
C ALA A 198 -27.46 4.21 -6.02
N MET A 199 -27.32 3.93 -4.73
CA MET A 199 -28.26 4.37 -3.70
C MET A 199 -27.98 5.79 -3.19
N LEU A 200 -26.72 6.26 -3.25
CA LEU A 200 -26.30 7.56 -2.71
C LEU A 200 -25.65 8.45 -3.79
N SER A 201 -25.86 9.76 -3.69
CA SER A 201 -25.10 10.71 -4.53
C SER A 201 -23.62 10.73 -4.11
N TYR A 202 -22.71 11.13 -5.02
CA TYR A 202 -21.29 11.20 -4.72
C TYR A 202 -20.96 12.12 -3.52
N PRO A 203 -21.53 13.35 -3.42
CA PRO A 203 -21.35 14.16 -2.22
C PRO A 203 -21.87 13.50 -0.94
N ALA A 204 -22.99 12.77 -1.01
CA ALA A 204 -23.52 12.04 0.14
C ALA A 204 -22.60 10.89 0.59
N LEU A 205 -21.93 10.21 -0.34
CA LEU A 205 -20.90 9.20 -0.01
C LEU A 205 -19.72 9.83 0.74
N LEU A 206 -19.17 10.93 0.23
CA LEU A 206 -18.07 11.64 0.91
C LEU A 206 -18.51 12.20 2.27
N HIS A 207 -19.72 12.76 2.37
CA HIS A 207 -20.27 13.22 3.64
C HIS A 207 -20.40 12.07 4.65
N SER A 208 -20.85 10.90 4.19
CA SER A 208 -20.96 9.70 5.03
C SER A 208 -19.60 9.24 5.58
N MET A 209 -18.52 9.36 4.80
CA MET A 209 -17.14 9.07 5.27
C MET A 209 -16.73 10.04 6.37
N GLY A 210 -17.03 11.35 6.21
CA GLY A 210 -16.83 12.35 7.28
C GLY A 210 -17.65 12.04 8.54
N GLY A 211 -18.88 11.53 8.39
CA GLY A 211 -19.71 11.04 9.48
C GLY A 211 -19.09 9.86 10.23
N LEU A 212 -18.59 8.85 9.51
CA LEU A 212 -17.89 7.69 10.09
C LEU A 212 -16.63 8.13 10.87
N TRP A 213 -15.84 9.05 10.29
CA TRP A 213 -14.66 9.59 10.95
C TRP A 213 -14.97 10.28 12.27
N LYS A 214 -16.05 11.07 12.31
CA LYS A 214 -16.49 11.77 13.53
C LYS A 214 -17.06 10.79 14.57
N ARG A 215 -17.82 9.79 14.12
CA ARG A 215 -18.56 8.85 14.97
C ARG A 215 -17.65 7.87 15.71
N TYR A 216 -16.59 7.36 15.03
CA TYR A 216 -15.78 6.25 15.56
C TYR A 216 -14.36 6.68 15.96
N PRO A 217 -14.08 6.95 17.26
CA PRO A 217 -12.73 7.21 17.77
C PRO A 217 -11.76 6.06 17.49
N THR A 218 -12.24 4.80 17.51
CA THR A 218 -11.41 3.63 17.20
C THR A 218 -10.88 3.68 15.76
N LEU A 219 -11.69 4.11 14.78
CA LEU A 219 -11.25 4.34 13.41
C LEU A 219 -10.13 5.39 13.34
N ARG A 220 -10.34 6.55 14.00
CA ARG A 220 -9.32 7.62 14.03
C ARG A 220 -8.01 7.15 14.64
N GLY A 221 -8.08 6.49 15.79
CA GLY A 221 -6.88 5.97 16.45
C GLY A 221 -6.17 4.90 15.63
N ALA A 222 -6.91 4.01 14.97
CA ALA A 222 -6.34 3.01 14.06
C ALA A 222 -5.66 3.67 12.85
N ALA A 223 -6.33 4.63 12.19
CA ALA A 223 -5.79 5.35 11.04
C ALA A 223 -4.56 6.20 11.42
N MET A 224 -4.59 6.88 12.57
CA MET A 224 -3.45 7.67 13.06
C MET A 224 -2.27 6.77 13.44
N ALA A 225 -2.49 5.72 14.23
CA ALA A 225 -1.42 4.81 14.63
C ALA A 225 -0.78 4.14 13.40
N GLN A 226 -1.59 3.64 12.47
CA GLN A 226 -1.09 3.04 11.23
C GLN A 226 -0.38 4.08 10.34
N GLY A 227 -0.86 5.32 10.32
CA GLY A 227 -0.21 6.44 9.63
C GLY A 227 1.19 6.72 10.20
N PHE A 228 1.34 6.78 11.53
CA PHE A 228 2.65 6.95 12.15
C PHE A 228 3.60 5.78 11.88
N LEU A 229 3.13 4.53 11.93
CA LEU A 229 3.94 3.38 11.51
C LEU A 229 4.38 3.51 10.05
N SER A 230 3.51 4.01 9.18
CA SER A 230 3.78 4.23 7.77
C SER A 230 4.77 5.38 7.52
N ILE A 231 4.87 6.37 8.42
CA ILE A 231 5.93 7.39 8.37
C ILE A 231 7.31 6.72 8.45
N GLY A 232 7.55 5.88 9.46
CA GLY A 232 8.81 5.17 9.62
C GLY A 232 9.13 4.27 8.42
N PHE A 233 8.17 3.49 7.97
CA PHE A 233 8.28 2.63 6.79
C PHE A 233 8.72 3.42 5.55
N SER A 234 8.02 4.51 5.24
CA SER A 234 8.27 5.26 4.02
C SER A 234 9.55 6.08 4.09
N ALA A 235 9.91 6.64 5.25
CA ALA A 235 11.19 7.31 5.47
C ALA A 235 12.36 6.35 5.22
N PHE A 236 12.29 5.13 5.77
CA PHE A 236 13.31 4.10 5.58
C PHE A 236 13.46 3.72 4.10
N TRP A 237 12.37 3.26 3.45
CA TRP A 237 12.46 2.77 2.08
C TRP A 237 12.82 3.85 1.04
N SER A 238 12.42 5.10 1.28
CA SER A 238 12.77 6.22 0.40
C SER A 238 14.22 6.64 0.54
N MET A 239 14.82 6.53 1.73
CA MET A 239 16.19 6.96 1.96
C MET A 239 17.21 5.81 1.94
N LEU A 240 16.76 4.54 1.96
CA LEU A 240 17.66 3.38 1.95
C LEU A 240 18.59 3.39 0.73
N ALA A 241 18.06 3.61 -0.47
CA ALA A 241 18.85 3.63 -1.69
C ALA A 241 19.89 4.78 -1.68
N VAL A 242 19.52 5.94 -1.14
CA VAL A 242 20.42 7.09 -0.96
C VAL A 242 21.55 6.72 0.00
N MET A 243 21.20 6.10 1.15
CA MET A 243 22.16 5.67 2.15
C MET A 243 23.13 4.60 1.61
N LEU A 244 22.62 3.62 0.86
CA LEU A 244 23.43 2.56 0.27
C LEU A 244 24.39 3.12 -0.80
N ALA A 245 23.95 4.09 -1.59
CA ALA A 245 24.79 4.76 -2.58
C ALA A 245 25.85 5.63 -1.92
N ASP A 246 25.49 6.44 -0.93
CA ASP A 246 26.37 7.38 -0.25
C ASP A 246 27.43 6.68 0.62
N LYS A 247 26.99 5.76 1.49
CA LYS A 247 27.86 5.12 2.50
C LYS A 247 28.58 3.87 2.02
N PHE A 248 27.91 3.05 1.18
CA PHE A 248 28.42 1.74 0.77
C PHE A 248 28.78 1.69 -0.73
N HIS A 249 28.55 2.77 -1.49
CA HIS A 249 28.76 2.84 -2.94
C HIS A 249 28.02 1.72 -3.71
N MET A 250 26.82 1.33 -3.19
CA MET A 250 26.01 0.26 -3.76
C MET A 250 24.93 0.83 -4.66
N GLY A 251 24.72 0.19 -5.81
CA GLY A 251 23.74 0.62 -6.83
C GLY A 251 22.30 0.18 -6.53
N SER A 252 21.40 0.56 -7.44
CA SER A 252 19.96 0.32 -7.36
C SER A 252 19.57 -1.17 -7.30
N ALA A 253 20.35 -2.06 -7.92
CA ALA A 253 20.11 -3.50 -7.84
C ALA A 253 20.19 -4.03 -6.41
N VAL A 254 21.20 -3.57 -5.63
CA VAL A 254 21.34 -3.94 -4.22
C VAL A 254 20.23 -3.29 -3.39
N ALA A 255 19.94 -2.01 -3.61
CA ALA A 255 18.83 -1.34 -2.94
C ALA A 255 17.49 -2.04 -3.20
N GLY A 256 17.26 -2.51 -4.42
CA GLY A 256 16.12 -3.32 -4.80
C GLY A 256 16.10 -4.70 -4.12
N ALA A 257 17.25 -5.35 -3.97
CA ALA A 257 17.36 -6.65 -3.30
C ALA A 257 16.95 -6.59 -1.82
N PHE A 258 17.23 -5.47 -1.12
CA PHE A 258 16.68 -5.24 0.22
C PHE A 258 15.15 -5.27 0.26
N GLY A 259 14.47 -4.98 -0.86
CA GLY A 259 13.03 -5.13 -0.97
C GLY A 259 12.53 -6.55 -0.67
N LEU A 260 13.37 -7.58 -0.89
CA LEU A 260 13.03 -8.96 -0.55
C LEU A 260 12.96 -9.20 0.97
N ALA A 261 13.61 -8.38 1.79
CA ALA A 261 13.43 -8.41 3.24
C ALA A 261 11.97 -8.12 3.63
N GLY A 262 11.26 -7.28 2.85
CA GLY A 262 9.82 -7.03 3.02
C GLY A 262 8.93 -8.25 2.74
N ALA A 263 9.47 -9.38 2.22
CA ALA A 263 8.73 -10.63 2.06
C ALA A 263 8.18 -11.16 3.40
N ALA A 264 8.86 -10.85 4.50
CA ALA A 264 8.39 -11.20 5.83
C ALA A 264 7.01 -10.58 6.15
N GLY A 265 6.72 -9.40 5.60
CA GLY A 265 5.40 -8.77 5.69
C GLY A 265 4.27 -9.62 5.09
N ALA A 266 4.55 -10.43 4.05
CA ALA A 266 3.56 -11.35 3.48
C ALA A 266 3.16 -12.47 4.46
N LEU A 267 4.06 -12.87 5.36
CA LEU A 267 3.79 -13.85 6.41
C LEU A 267 3.03 -13.25 7.60
N ALA A 268 2.97 -11.92 7.68
CA ALA A 268 2.33 -11.24 8.79
C ALA A 268 0.81 -11.48 8.84
N ALA A 269 0.14 -11.62 7.69
CA ALA A 269 -1.32 -11.74 7.65
C ALA A 269 -1.85 -12.99 8.38
N PRO A 270 -1.40 -14.23 8.07
CA PRO A 270 -1.86 -15.40 8.79
C PRO A 270 -1.41 -15.39 10.25
N LEU A 271 -0.21 -14.90 10.54
CA LEU A 271 0.30 -14.78 11.90
C LEU A 271 -0.52 -13.79 12.73
N SER A 272 -0.82 -12.62 12.18
CA SER A 272 -1.64 -11.58 12.82
C SER A 272 -3.06 -12.05 13.07
N GLY A 273 -3.66 -12.80 12.13
CA GLY A 273 -4.97 -13.43 12.31
C GLY A 273 -4.98 -14.35 13.54
N ALA A 274 -4.08 -15.34 13.58
CA ALA A 274 -3.97 -16.29 14.68
C ALA A 274 -3.67 -15.61 16.03
N LEU A 275 -2.82 -14.58 16.03
CA LEU A 275 -2.54 -13.80 17.24
C LEU A 275 -3.75 -12.95 17.67
N SER A 276 -4.50 -12.39 16.72
CA SER A 276 -5.70 -11.61 17.00
C SER A 276 -6.82 -12.47 17.59
N ASP A 277 -6.96 -13.71 17.13
CA ASP A 277 -7.92 -14.67 17.68
C ASP A 277 -7.57 -15.07 19.12
N ARG A 278 -6.26 -15.18 19.42
CA ARG A 278 -5.78 -15.60 20.74
C ARG A 278 -5.68 -14.46 21.76
N PHE A 279 -5.20 -13.30 21.37
CA PHE A 279 -4.86 -12.20 22.29
C PHE A 279 -5.72 -10.95 22.09
N GLY A 280 -6.56 -10.93 21.06
CA GLY A 280 -7.35 -9.80 20.62
C GLY A 280 -6.56 -8.84 19.72
N PRO A 281 -7.26 -8.20 18.74
CA PRO A 281 -6.60 -7.35 17.74
C PRO A 281 -5.94 -6.09 18.37
N ALA A 282 -6.47 -5.57 19.46
CA ALA A 282 -5.88 -4.41 20.16
C ALA A 282 -4.45 -4.69 20.65
N ARG A 283 -4.20 -5.88 21.25
CA ARG A 283 -2.86 -6.27 21.69
C ARG A 283 -1.91 -6.51 20.52
N VAL A 284 -2.40 -7.07 19.43
CA VAL A 284 -1.60 -7.29 18.22
C VAL A 284 -1.12 -5.96 17.65
N THR A 285 -1.96 -4.90 17.62
CA THR A 285 -1.54 -3.57 17.19
C THR A 285 -0.48 -2.95 18.11
N GLN A 286 -0.55 -3.20 19.42
CA GLN A 286 0.45 -2.73 20.40
C GLN A 286 1.80 -3.44 20.20
N LEU A 287 1.78 -4.78 20.10
CA LEU A 287 2.99 -5.59 19.87
C LEU A 287 3.64 -5.29 18.53
N GLY A 288 2.84 -5.12 17.47
CA GLY A 288 3.33 -4.74 16.16
C GLY A 288 3.96 -3.35 16.16
N SER A 289 3.35 -2.36 16.83
CA SER A 289 3.93 -1.01 16.97
C SER A 289 5.24 -1.04 17.79
N LEU A 290 5.30 -1.83 18.85
CA LEU A 290 6.52 -2.05 19.64
C LEU A 290 7.62 -2.68 18.78
N LEU A 291 7.29 -3.71 18.00
CA LEU A 291 8.23 -4.37 17.13
C LEU A 291 8.81 -3.39 16.08
N VAL A 292 7.96 -2.55 15.48
CA VAL A 292 8.42 -1.50 14.55
C VAL A 292 9.38 -0.54 15.25
N MET A 293 9.02 -0.03 16.42
CA MET A 293 9.86 0.91 17.18
C MET A 293 11.21 0.28 17.54
N VAL A 294 11.23 -0.96 18.06
CA VAL A 294 12.46 -1.65 18.44
C VAL A 294 13.33 -1.97 17.23
N SER A 295 12.75 -2.39 16.12
CA SER A 295 13.47 -2.67 14.88
C SER A 295 14.21 -1.44 14.34
N PHE A 296 13.57 -0.26 14.37
CA PHE A 296 14.25 0.99 14.01
C PHE A 296 15.28 1.40 15.07
N ALA A 297 14.95 1.31 16.35
CA ALA A 297 15.87 1.65 17.43
C ALA A 297 17.16 0.80 17.41
N ALA A 298 17.07 -0.47 17.03
CA ALA A 298 18.24 -1.35 16.89
C ALA A 298 19.28 -0.80 15.90
N MET A 299 18.85 -0.02 14.88
CA MET A 299 19.78 0.58 13.91
C MET A 299 20.68 1.67 14.50
N PHE A 300 20.43 2.18 15.71
CA PHE A 300 21.37 3.05 16.39
C PHE A 300 22.69 2.35 16.75
N ALA A 301 22.71 1.00 16.77
CA ALA A 301 23.91 0.22 16.95
C ALA A 301 24.81 0.11 15.70
N LEU A 302 24.37 0.61 14.52
CA LEU A 302 25.15 0.51 13.27
C LEU A 302 26.58 1.02 13.39
N PRO A 303 26.90 2.15 14.08
CA PRO A 303 28.28 2.63 14.16
C PRO A 303 29.22 1.66 14.92
N LEU A 304 28.69 0.75 15.71
CA LEU A 304 29.46 -0.23 16.49
C LEU A 304 29.82 -1.49 15.69
N LEU A 305 29.31 -1.63 14.47
CA LEU A 305 29.39 -2.84 13.68
C LEU A 305 30.30 -2.66 12.45
N SER A 306 30.89 -3.77 11.99
CA SER A 306 31.60 -3.81 10.72
C SER A 306 30.64 -3.53 9.54
N PRO A 307 31.13 -3.06 8.38
CA PRO A 307 30.26 -2.73 7.24
C PRO A 307 29.33 -3.87 6.80
N SER A 308 29.80 -5.11 6.79
CA SER A 308 28.97 -6.27 6.46
C SER A 308 27.89 -6.52 7.51
N MET A 309 28.22 -6.39 8.79
CA MET A 309 27.25 -6.55 9.89
C MET A 309 26.22 -5.41 9.92
N GLN A 310 26.59 -4.20 9.46
CA GLN A 310 25.64 -3.11 9.29
C GLN A 310 24.55 -3.47 8.27
N LEU A 311 24.93 -4.05 7.11
CA LEU A 311 23.98 -4.49 6.10
C LEU A 311 23.05 -5.59 6.62
N VAL A 312 23.60 -6.54 7.39
CA VAL A 312 22.82 -7.60 8.03
C VAL A 312 21.81 -7.01 9.03
N LEU A 313 22.26 -6.08 9.90
CA LEU A 313 21.36 -5.43 10.85
C LEU A 313 20.23 -4.65 10.16
N ILE A 314 20.55 -3.93 9.07
CA ILE A 314 19.54 -3.21 8.28
C ILE A 314 18.52 -4.19 7.70
N ALA A 315 18.96 -5.31 7.13
CA ALA A 315 18.06 -6.33 6.56
C ALA A 315 17.19 -6.98 7.65
N VAL A 316 17.76 -7.36 8.80
CA VAL A 316 17.01 -7.93 9.92
C VAL A 316 16.01 -6.94 10.48
N ALA A 317 16.39 -5.67 10.64
CA ALA A 317 15.48 -4.62 11.08
C ALA A 317 14.36 -4.38 10.06
N ALA A 318 14.64 -4.46 8.75
CA ALA A 318 13.62 -4.37 7.70
C ALA A 318 12.60 -5.51 7.83
N VAL A 319 13.02 -6.74 8.04
CA VAL A 319 12.14 -7.89 8.33
C VAL A 319 11.27 -7.60 9.56
N GLY A 320 11.88 -7.11 10.64
CA GLY A 320 11.18 -6.85 11.90
C GLY A 320 10.11 -5.76 11.78
N PHE A 321 10.47 -4.60 11.21
CA PHE A 321 9.48 -3.52 11.10
C PHE A 321 8.41 -3.82 10.06
N ASP A 322 8.70 -4.50 8.95
CA ASP A 322 7.69 -4.91 7.97
C ASP A 322 6.68 -5.89 8.59
N LEU A 323 7.18 -6.89 9.34
CA LEU A 323 6.33 -7.83 10.06
C LEU A 323 5.42 -7.09 11.08
N GLY A 324 5.98 -6.16 11.85
CA GLY A 324 5.24 -5.37 12.82
C GLY A 324 4.19 -4.46 12.17
N LEU A 325 4.56 -3.77 11.08
CA LEU A 325 3.68 -2.87 10.31
C LEU A 325 2.48 -3.64 9.73
N GLN A 326 2.73 -4.76 9.05
CA GLN A 326 1.69 -5.54 8.39
C GLN A 326 0.79 -6.26 9.41
N SER A 327 1.37 -6.78 10.49
CA SER A 327 0.57 -7.36 11.59
C SER A 327 -0.35 -6.32 12.23
N SER A 328 0.15 -5.10 12.45
CA SER A 328 -0.66 -3.98 12.94
C SER A 328 -1.76 -3.61 11.95
N LEU A 329 -1.47 -3.58 10.65
CA LEU A 329 -2.46 -3.25 9.62
C LEU A 329 -3.62 -4.24 9.60
N VAL A 330 -3.34 -5.55 9.60
CA VAL A 330 -4.38 -6.59 9.62
C VAL A 330 -5.22 -6.49 10.88
N ALA A 331 -4.59 -6.29 12.04
CA ALA A 331 -5.31 -6.13 13.30
C ALA A 331 -6.14 -4.83 13.35
N HIS A 332 -5.64 -3.71 12.79
CA HIS A 332 -6.42 -2.47 12.64
C HIS A 332 -7.63 -2.66 11.71
N GLN A 333 -7.46 -3.39 10.60
CA GLN A 333 -8.59 -3.74 9.71
C GLN A 333 -9.66 -4.53 10.46
N THR A 334 -9.27 -5.53 11.27
CA THR A 334 -10.20 -6.31 12.09
C THR A 334 -10.99 -5.41 13.04
N LEU A 335 -10.31 -4.51 13.76
CA LEU A 335 -10.95 -3.54 14.66
C LEU A 335 -11.92 -2.62 13.92
N VAL A 336 -11.52 -2.12 12.77
CA VAL A 336 -12.30 -1.15 12.00
C VAL A 336 -13.51 -1.79 11.33
N TYR A 337 -13.38 -3.01 10.80
CA TYR A 337 -14.47 -3.71 10.11
C TYR A 337 -15.59 -4.17 11.04
N SER A 338 -15.31 -4.34 12.34
CA SER A 338 -16.31 -4.68 13.33
C SER A 338 -17.20 -3.49 13.74
N LEU A 339 -16.78 -2.23 13.43
CA LEU A 339 -17.53 -1.03 13.85
C LEU A 339 -18.87 -0.88 13.11
N GLU A 340 -18.87 -1.11 11.79
CA GLU A 340 -20.11 -1.01 10.99
C GLU A 340 -19.99 -1.93 9.75
N PRO A 341 -20.57 -3.15 9.80
CA PRO A 341 -20.45 -4.14 8.73
C PRO A 341 -20.94 -3.66 7.36
N LYS A 342 -21.95 -2.76 7.32
CA LYS A 342 -22.50 -2.18 6.08
C LYS A 342 -21.62 -1.09 5.48
N ALA A 343 -20.62 -0.60 6.21
CA ALA A 343 -19.72 0.48 5.78
C ALA A 343 -18.26 0.04 5.64
N ARG A 344 -17.95 -1.27 5.64
CA ARG A 344 -16.57 -1.80 5.61
C ARG A 344 -15.69 -1.18 4.53
N GLY A 345 -16.21 -0.99 3.31
CA GLY A 345 -15.45 -0.37 2.22
C GLY A 345 -15.04 1.07 2.54
N ARG A 346 -15.96 1.89 3.08
CA ARG A 346 -15.71 3.28 3.47
C ARG A 346 -14.78 3.39 4.68
N LEU A 347 -14.95 2.48 5.65
CA LEU A 347 -14.05 2.37 6.81
C LEU A 347 -12.62 2.01 6.39
N ASN A 348 -12.48 1.05 5.48
CA ASN A 348 -11.18 0.66 4.90
C ASN A 348 -10.54 1.81 4.13
N ALA A 349 -11.31 2.53 3.32
CA ALA A 349 -10.82 3.70 2.59
C ALA A 349 -10.23 4.76 3.55
N LEU A 350 -10.91 5.06 4.66
CA LEU A 350 -10.42 6.00 5.67
C LEU A 350 -9.17 5.51 6.38
N LEU A 351 -9.10 4.23 6.73
CA LEU A 351 -7.89 3.62 7.31
C LEU A 351 -6.70 3.74 6.35
N PHE A 352 -6.88 3.32 5.10
CA PHE A 352 -5.82 3.36 4.09
C PHE A 352 -5.44 4.79 3.68
N THR A 353 -6.37 5.73 3.70
CA THR A 353 -6.03 7.16 3.56
C THR A 353 -5.03 7.58 4.63
N GLY A 354 -5.25 7.19 5.90
CA GLY A 354 -4.29 7.43 6.98
C GLY A 354 -2.92 6.78 6.73
N VAL A 355 -2.90 5.53 6.22
CA VAL A 355 -1.67 4.82 5.82
C VAL A 355 -0.87 5.64 4.81
N PHE A 356 -1.50 6.04 3.70
CA PHE A 356 -0.80 6.68 2.58
C PHE A 356 -0.48 8.16 2.85
N VAL A 357 -1.26 8.85 3.67
CA VAL A 357 -0.86 10.16 4.22
C VAL A 357 0.38 10.01 5.08
N GLY A 358 0.44 8.99 5.94
CA GLY A 358 1.63 8.67 6.72
C GLY A 358 2.85 8.36 5.83
N MET A 359 2.66 7.56 4.79
CA MET A 359 3.72 7.26 3.82
C MET A 359 4.23 8.53 3.10
N ALA A 360 3.34 9.40 2.65
CA ALA A 360 3.71 10.66 2.01
C ALA A 360 4.54 11.55 2.95
N LEU A 361 4.06 11.71 4.19
CA LEU A 361 4.79 12.44 5.23
C LEU A 361 6.14 11.77 5.55
N GLY A 362 6.19 10.45 5.56
CA GLY A 362 7.42 9.69 5.82
C GLY A 362 8.50 9.94 4.79
N SER A 363 8.18 9.94 3.49
CA SER A 363 9.13 10.26 2.43
C SER A 363 9.58 11.72 2.52
N LEU A 364 8.66 12.65 2.75
CA LEU A 364 8.96 14.08 2.90
C LEU A 364 9.87 14.35 4.11
N LEU A 365 9.49 13.84 5.27
CA LEU A 365 10.25 14.06 6.51
C LEU A 365 11.55 13.25 6.51
N GLY A 366 11.57 12.08 5.85
CA GLY A 366 12.76 11.25 5.71
C GLY A 366 13.87 11.93 4.91
N SER A 367 13.55 12.59 3.79
CA SER A 367 14.54 13.34 3.01
C SER A 367 15.05 14.57 3.78
N LYS A 368 14.19 15.28 4.50
CA LYS A 368 14.61 16.37 5.38
C LYS A 368 15.48 15.91 6.54
N ALA A 369 15.10 14.81 7.19
CA ALA A 369 15.90 14.21 8.26
C ALA A 369 17.29 13.80 7.74
N TRP A 370 17.34 13.22 6.53
CA TRP A 370 18.62 12.91 5.87
C TRP A 370 19.48 14.16 5.67
N ALA A 371 18.91 15.25 5.15
CA ALA A 371 19.62 16.51 4.94
C ALA A 371 20.15 17.13 6.24
N LEU A 372 19.44 16.96 7.36
CA LEU A 372 19.81 17.51 8.66
C LEU A 372 20.84 16.67 9.42
N GLY A 373 20.81 15.37 9.33
CA GLY A 373 21.66 14.48 10.18
C GLY A 373 21.90 13.09 9.58
N GLY A 374 21.73 12.92 8.27
CA GLY A 374 21.98 11.65 7.58
C GLY A 374 21.10 10.52 8.06
N TRP A 375 21.62 9.29 7.93
CA TRP A 375 20.90 8.08 8.30
C TRP A 375 20.45 8.03 9.78
N PRO A 376 21.27 8.45 10.77
CA PRO A 376 20.81 8.48 12.16
C PRO A 376 19.55 9.31 12.40
N ALA A 377 19.40 10.44 11.71
CA ALA A 377 18.20 11.27 11.82
C ALA A 377 16.96 10.60 11.19
N VAL A 378 17.13 9.85 10.08
CA VAL A 378 16.06 9.05 9.48
C VAL A 378 15.62 7.94 10.43
N VAL A 379 16.57 7.25 11.06
CA VAL A 379 16.31 6.20 12.07
C VAL A 379 15.60 6.79 13.30
N ALA A 380 16.02 7.98 13.76
CA ALA A 380 15.37 8.67 14.87
C ALA A 380 13.91 9.03 14.55
N LEU A 381 13.66 9.58 13.36
CA LEU A 381 12.29 9.86 12.89
C LEU A 381 11.43 8.60 12.89
N ALA A 382 11.93 7.50 12.33
CA ALA A 382 11.20 6.25 12.24
C ALA A 382 10.92 5.62 13.63
N THR A 383 11.92 5.67 14.53
CA THR A 383 11.77 5.20 15.92
C THR A 383 10.73 6.00 16.69
N LEU A 384 10.78 7.34 16.58
CA LEU A 384 9.82 8.23 17.23
C LEU A 384 8.41 8.01 16.68
N ALA A 385 8.26 7.85 15.37
CA ALA A 385 6.97 7.57 14.76
C ALA A 385 6.39 6.22 15.26
N GLY A 386 7.21 5.19 15.36
CA GLY A 386 6.82 3.91 15.98
C GLY A 386 6.39 4.06 17.44
N GLY A 387 7.12 4.87 18.21
CA GLY A 387 6.79 5.20 19.60
C GLY A 387 5.47 5.94 19.74
N VAL A 388 5.21 6.94 18.90
CA VAL A 388 3.92 7.67 18.88
C VAL A 388 2.77 6.74 18.54
N ALA A 389 2.94 5.83 17.54
CA ALA A 389 1.94 4.84 17.20
C ALA A 389 1.62 3.93 18.40
N LEU A 390 2.66 3.46 19.11
CA LEU A 390 2.51 2.65 20.32
C LEU A 390 1.72 3.40 21.42
N VAL A 391 2.07 4.64 21.68
CA VAL A 391 1.38 5.50 22.68
C VAL A 391 -0.10 5.65 22.30
N ILE A 392 -0.42 5.93 21.04
CA ILE A 392 -1.82 6.02 20.57
C ILE A 392 -2.56 4.71 20.86
N ARG A 393 -1.93 3.55 20.61
CA ARG A 393 -2.58 2.23 20.84
C ARG A 393 -2.72 1.87 22.31
N LEU A 394 -1.81 2.32 23.18
CA LEU A 394 -1.90 2.08 24.62
C LEU A 394 -2.93 2.98 25.30
N THR A 395 -3.10 4.21 24.81
CA THR A 395 -4.00 5.20 25.42
C THR A 395 -5.42 5.17 24.88
N GLN A 396 -5.66 4.52 23.73
CA GLN A 396 -6.97 4.50 23.12
C GLN A 396 -7.97 3.63 23.89
N LYS A 397 -9.09 4.26 24.31
CA LYS A 397 -10.25 3.58 24.90
C LYS A 397 -11.41 3.55 23.91
N ALA A 398 -12.02 2.36 23.71
CA ALA A 398 -13.25 2.24 22.92
C ALA A 398 -14.44 2.86 23.70
N ARG A 399 -15.39 3.46 22.97
CA ARG A 399 -16.63 3.95 23.58
C ARG A 399 -17.60 2.80 23.84
N PRO A 400 -18.52 2.91 24.82
CA PRO A 400 -19.51 1.86 25.08
C PRO A 400 -20.33 1.45 23.83
N THR A 401 -20.69 2.40 22.98
CA THR A 401 -21.37 2.16 21.69
C THR A 401 -20.54 1.37 20.70
N GLU A 402 -19.22 1.52 20.69
CA GLU A 402 -18.32 0.75 19.85
C GLU A 402 -18.15 -0.68 20.38
N ILE A 403 -18.09 -0.83 21.70
CA ILE A 403 -18.02 -2.15 22.37
C ILE A 403 -19.28 -2.96 22.07
N ALA A 404 -20.47 -2.35 22.17
CA ALA A 404 -21.73 -3.00 21.84
C ALA A 404 -21.81 -3.43 20.37
N ALA A 405 -21.32 -2.60 19.43
CA ALA A 405 -21.27 -2.93 18.02
C ALA A 405 -20.29 -4.08 17.73
N GLN A 406 -19.16 -4.16 18.42
CA GLN A 406 -18.19 -5.24 18.30
C GLN A 406 -18.75 -6.58 18.84
N GLN A 407 -19.48 -6.55 19.96
CA GLN A 407 -20.13 -7.74 20.54
C GLN A 407 -21.25 -8.29 19.65
N ALA A 408 -21.99 -7.41 18.96
CA ALA A 408 -23.05 -7.81 18.04
C ALA A 408 -22.52 -8.38 16.70
N ALA A 409 -21.24 -8.21 16.41
CA ALA A 409 -20.57 -8.68 15.18
C ALA A 409 -19.78 -9.99 15.36
N GLN A 410 -19.62 -10.45 16.62
CA GLN A 410 -19.08 -11.75 17.00
C GLN A 410 -20.19 -12.80 17.09
#